data_3ad06911fe850ab4d6f323acc014d03d
#
_entry.id   3ad06911fe850ab4d6f323acc014d03d
#
_cell.length_a   1.000
_cell.length_b   1.000
_cell.length_c   1.000
_cell.angle_alpha   90.00
_cell.angle_beta   90.00
_cell.angle_gamma   90.00
#
_symmetry.space_group_name_H-M   'P 1'
#
loop_
_entity.id
_entity.type
_entity.pdbx_description
1 polymer ?
#
loop_
_entity_poly.entity_id
_entity_poly.type
_entity_poly.pdbx_seq_one_letter_code
_entity_poly.pdbx_strand_id
1 'polypeptide(L)'
;IESNKAITQALRRSEQRLREITDAIPAAVAYFDREWAYRYANKGYAEWFGWSADQVEGRKIQDVVGQEVFEVVQPYVARALAGERVTYEYQLTGRDGNPARARSTLVPDIAPDGTVLGGYVHSVDVTEQRRTQAALAQAQKMEAIGQLTGGLAHDFNNMLTVVIGNLVALKENHPDDPLTENFVEPAMHAANRGAELIRRLLGFARRQPLEPKPVEVNELILGMSKLIRRSLPGTIAVSTASREPCLVAMVDAHPLENALLNLALNARDAMPNGGELRIESSLEQLSPAAAADLEVLPGDYVQIAVSDNGMGMDGSTMARVFEPFFTTKQFG
;
A
#
# COMPACT_ATOMS: atom_id res chain seq x y z
N ILE A 1 48.82 -45.17 11.18
CA ILE A 1 48.88 -43.73 11.53
C ILE A 1 48.56 -42.87 10.28
N GLU A 2 49.11 -43.19 9.09
CA GLU A 2 48.87 -42.43 7.85
C GLU A 2 47.39 -42.52 7.37
N SER A 3 46.76 -43.72 7.48
CA SER A 3 45.38 -43.94 7.09
C SER A 3 44.40 -43.06 7.90
N ASN A 4 44.62 -42.90 9.21
CA ASN A 4 43.79 -42.07 10.08
C ASN A 4 43.96 -40.58 9.75
N LYS A 5 45.17 -40.11 9.38
CA LYS A 5 45.37 -38.73 8.92
C LYS A 5 44.62 -38.44 7.62
N ALA A 6 44.66 -39.33 6.65
CA ALA A 6 43.96 -39.17 5.38
C ALA A 6 42.43 -39.11 5.56
N ILE A 7 41.85 -39.99 6.40
CA ILE A 7 40.43 -40.01 6.72
C ILE A 7 40.02 -38.70 7.42
N THR A 8 40.78 -38.25 8.41
CA THR A 8 40.51 -37.00 9.13
C THR A 8 40.56 -35.79 8.19
N GLN A 9 41.54 -35.79 7.27
CA GLN A 9 41.67 -34.68 6.30
C GLN A 9 40.55 -34.70 5.26
N ALA A 10 40.10 -35.86 4.80
CA ALA A 10 38.96 -36.00 3.91
C ALA A 10 37.67 -35.55 4.58
N LEU A 11 37.44 -35.90 5.84
CA LEU A 11 36.28 -35.48 6.62
C LEU A 11 36.25 -33.92 6.79
N ARG A 12 37.37 -33.34 7.21
CA ARG A 12 37.46 -31.86 7.32
C ARG A 12 37.18 -31.15 6.01
N ARG A 13 37.69 -31.65 4.88
CA ARG A 13 37.39 -31.08 3.55
C ARG A 13 35.91 -31.19 3.21
N SER A 14 35.27 -32.33 3.54
CA SER A 14 33.84 -32.53 3.31
C SER A 14 32.99 -31.57 4.16
N GLU A 15 33.30 -31.42 5.44
CA GLU A 15 32.65 -30.51 6.36
C GLU A 15 32.78 -29.03 5.88
N GLN A 16 34.00 -28.63 5.51
CA GLN A 16 34.24 -27.28 4.99
C GLN A 16 33.46 -27.01 3.71
N ARG A 17 33.42 -27.98 2.79
CA ARG A 17 32.68 -27.86 1.54
C ARG A 17 31.15 -27.76 1.78
N LEU A 18 30.61 -28.50 2.73
CA LEU A 18 29.21 -28.39 3.14
C LEU A 18 28.89 -27.01 3.73
N ARG A 19 29.77 -26.47 4.57
CA ARG A 19 29.62 -25.11 5.10
C ARG A 19 29.63 -24.06 3.98
N GLU A 20 30.57 -24.11 3.07
CA GLU A 20 30.67 -23.21 1.92
C GLU A 20 29.40 -23.26 1.05
N ILE A 21 28.86 -24.46 0.81
CA ILE A 21 27.60 -24.63 0.05
C ILE A 21 26.42 -24.01 0.79
N THR A 22 26.27 -24.30 2.08
CA THR A 22 25.14 -23.79 2.87
C THR A 22 25.21 -22.27 3.10
N ASP A 23 26.43 -21.70 3.18
CA ASP A 23 26.63 -20.26 3.27
C ASP A 23 26.35 -19.52 1.95
N ALA A 24 26.50 -20.21 0.81
CA ALA A 24 26.22 -19.64 -0.51
C ALA A 24 24.72 -19.64 -0.87
N ILE A 25 23.90 -20.44 -0.17
CA ILE A 25 22.45 -20.48 -0.40
C ILE A 25 21.79 -19.24 0.23
N PRO A 26 20.91 -18.52 -0.48
CA PRO A 26 20.20 -17.37 0.05
C PRO A 26 19.05 -17.78 0.99
N ALA A 27 19.35 -18.64 1.94
CA ALA A 27 18.44 -19.16 2.95
C ALA A 27 19.14 -19.27 4.29
N ALA A 28 18.43 -19.02 5.35
CA ALA A 28 18.87 -19.22 6.71
C ALA A 28 18.64 -20.70 7.09
N VAL A 29 19.74 -21.45 7.33
CA VAL A 29 19.69 -22.87 7.65
C VAL A 29 20.36 -23.11 8.99
N ALA A 30 19.70 -23.89 9.86
CA ALA A 30 20.28 -24.35 11.12
C ALA A 30 19.79 -25.75 11.49
N TYR A 31 20.47 -26.37 12.44
CA TYR A 31 20.07 -27.65 13.05
C TYR A 31 20.07 -27.49 14.58
N PHE A 32 19.02 -28.00 15.23
CA PHE A 32 18.87 -27.99 16.67
C PHE A 32 18.58 -29.41 17.18
N ASP A 33 19.04 -29.71 18.38
CA ASP A 33 18.86 -31.01 19.03
C ASP A 33 17.59 -31.06 19.88
N ARG A 34 17.37 -32.19 20.56
CA ARG A 34 16.24 -32.45 21.46
C ARG A 34 16.21 -31.53 22.68
N GLU A 35 17.35 -31.01 23.09
CA GLU A 35 17.48 -30.05 24.18
C GLU A 35 17.29 -28.62 23.74
N TRP A 36 16.84 -28.40 22.50
CA TRP A 36 16.59 -27.07 21.93
C TRP A 36 17.87 -26.24 21.77
N ALA A 37 19.03 -26.87 21.62
CA ALA A 37 20.30 -26.22 21.40
C ALA A 37 20.70 -26.31 19.90
N TYR A 38 21.18 -25.22 19.34
CA TYR A 38 21.73 -25.27 18.00
C TYR A 38 23.03 -26.06 17.97
N ARG A 39 23.15 -26.97 17.01
CA ARG A 39 24.36 -27.73 16.72
C ARG A 39 25.01 -27.31 15.40
N TYR A 40 24.26 -26.55 14.61
CA TYR A 40 24.75 -25.97 13.36
C TYR A 40 23.90 -24.75 13.00
N ALA A 41 24.55 -23.74 12.45
CA ALA A 41 23.90 -22.61 11.77
C ALA A 41 24.78 -22.15 10.63
N ASN A 42 24.21 -21.88 9.45
CA ASN A 42 24.94 -21.22 8.39
C ASN A 42 25.06 -19.71 8.66
N LYS A 43 25.92 -19.05 7.91
CA LYS A 43 26.13 -17.61 8.02
C LYS A 43 24.82 -16.82 7.90
N GLY A 44 23.95 -17.18 6.94
CA GLY A 44 22.67 -16.55 6.73
C GLY A 44 21.76 -16.60 7.95
N TYR A 45 21.67 -17.72 8.62
CA TYR A 45 20.87 -17.90 9.84
C TYR A 45 21.41 -17.05 11.01
N ALA A 46 22.70 -17.14 11.27
CA ALA A 46 23.33 -16.41 12.37
C ALA A 46 23.20 -14.90 12.20
N GLU A 47 23.53 -14.39 11.04
CA GLU A 47 23.43 -12.97 10.73
C GLU A 47 21.98 -12.45 10.80
N TRP A 48 20.98 -13.29 10.53
CA TRP A 48 19.57 -12.87 10.60
C TRP A 48 19.16 -12.44 12.02
N PHE A 49 19.78 -13.08 13.02
CA PHE A 49 19.56 -12.77 14.43
C PHE A 49 20.69 -11.95 15.08
N GLY A 50 21.61 -11.39 14.28
CA GLY A 50 22.68 -10.53 14.77
C GLY A 50 23.88 -11.28 15.39
N TRP A 51 24.05 -12.56 15.06
CA TRP A 51 25.14 -13.41 15.57
C TRP A 51 26.12 -13.78 14.46
N SER A 52 27.30 -14.28 14.85
CA SER A 52 28.15 -15.08 13.96
C SER A 52 27.81 -16.57 14.08
N ALA A 53 28.09 -17.37 13.05
CA ALA A 53 27.78 -18.80 13.03
C ALA A 53 28.40 -19.54 14.23
N ASP A 54 29.65 -19.25 14.57
CA ASP A 54 30.36 -19.86 15.70
C ASP A 54 29.76 -19.47 17.07
N GLN A 55 29.08 -18.35 17.16
CA GLN A 55 28.41 -17.92 18.39
C GLN A 55 27.04 -18.59 18.59
N VAL A 56 26.41 -19.08 17.53
CA VAL A 56 25.09 -19.74 17.59
C VAL A 56 25.23 -21.17 18.10
N GLU A 57 26.29 -21.86 17.72
CA GLU A 57 26.50 -23.25 18.08
C GLU A 57 26.57 -23.46 19.62
N GLY A 58 25.77 -24.40 20.12
CA GLY A 58 25.62 -24.71 21.56
C GLY A 58 24.61 -23.83 22.32
N ARG A 59 24.14 -22.71 21.74
CA ARG A 59 23.13 -21.86 22.40
C ARG A 59 21.74 -22.44 22.24
N LYS A 60 20.87 -22.11 23.20
CA LYS A 60 19.45 -22.44 23.12
C LYS A 60 18.74 -21.58 22.05
N ILE A 61 17.68 -22.11 21.46
CA ILE A 61 16.89 -21.41 20.44
C ILE A 61 16.45 -20.04 20.98
N GLN A 62 15.91 -19.99 22.21
CA GLN A 62 15.46 -18.77 22.85
C GLN A 62 16.54 -17.68 22.94
N ASP A 63 17.79 -18.07 23.25
CA ASP A 63 18.91 -17.13 23.42
C ASP A 63 19.34 -16.51 22.08
N VAL A 64 19.13 -17.23 20.98
CA VAL A 64 19.51 -16.78 19.63
C VAL A 64 18.43 -15.94 18.99
N VAL A 65 17.18 -16.41 19.00
CA VAL A 65 16.08 -15.75 18.29
C VAL A 65 15.41 -14.63 19.13
N GLY A 66 15.69 -14.59 20.44
CA GLY A 66 15.05 -13.66 21.38
C GLY A 66 13.65 -14.11 21.83
N GLN A 67 13.17 -13.51 22.93
CA GLN A 67 11.93 -13.92 23.60
C GLN A 67 10.70 -13.81 22.69
N GLU A 68 10.52 -12.69 22.01
CA GLU A 68 9.35 -12.45 21.15
C GLU A 68 9.22 -13.47 20.03
N VAL A 69 10.31 -13.71 19.31
CA VAL A 69 10.32 -14.71 18.23
C VAL A 69 10.18 -16.12 18.80
N PHE A 70 10.81 -16.40 19.96
CA PHE A 70 10.74 -17.71 20.60
C PHE A 70 9.31 -18.11 20.96
N GLU A 71 8.51 -17.20 21.52
CA GLU A 71 7.09 -17.45 21.87
C GLU A 71 6.27 -17.89 20.65
N VAL A 72 6.59 -17.33 19.47
CA VAL A 72 5.93 -17.70 18.21
C VAL A 72 6.41 -19.05 17.68
N VAL A 73 7.72 -19.33 17.74
CA VAL A 73 8.31 -20.53 17.09
C VAL A 73 8.25 -21.77 17.97
N GLN A 74 8.18 -21.62 19.30
CA GLN A 74 8.18 -22.70 20.29
C GLN A 74 7.17 -23.83 19.96
N PRO A 75 5.89 -23.54 19.65
CA PRO A 75 4.92 -24.60 19.35
C PRO A 75 5.31 -25.43 18.12
N TYR A 76 5.93 -24.79 17.12
CA TYR A 76 6.36 -25.47 15.89
C TYR A 76 7.60 -26.30 16.10
N VAL A 77 8.55 -25.83 16.91
CA VAL A 77 9.72 -26.60 17.32
C VAL A 77 9.30 -27.86 18.08
N ALA A 78 8.35 -27.74 19.01
CA ALA A 78 7.81 -28.91 19.75
C ALA A 78 7.18 -29.94 18.81
N ARG A 79 6.42 -29.50 17.79
CA ARG A 79 5.83 -30.39 16.78
C ARG A 79 6.90 -31.06 15.93
N ALA A 80 7.95 -30.35 15.55
CA ALA A 80 9.07 -30.94 14.81
C ALA A 80 9.79 -32.00 15.63
N LEU A 81 10.01 -31.79 16.94
CA LEU A 81 10.60 -32.78 17.85
C LEU A 81 9.66 -33.96 18.13
N ALA A 82 8.36 -33.83 17.86
CA ALA A 82 7.40 -34.94 17.84
C ALA A 82 7.37 -35.69 16.50
N GLY A 83 8.24 -35.36 15.54
CA GLY A 83 8.38 -36.05 14.26
C GLY A 83 7.55 -35.44 13.11
N GLU A 84 6.96 -34.28 13.32
CA GLU A 84 6.14 -33.62 12.30
C GLU A 84 6.94 -32.60 11.48
N ARG A 85 6.81 -32.65 10.14
CA ARG A 85 7.31 -31.57 9.28
C ARG A 85 6.36 -30.39 9.32
N VAL A 86 6.85 -29.21 9.69
CA VAL A 86 6.02 -28.01 9.92
C VAL A 86 6.53 -26.84 9.09
N THR A 87 5.60 -26.11 8.45
CA THR A 87 5.90 -24.83 7.78
C THR A 87 5.01 -23.75 8.37
N TYR A 88 5.59 -22.59 8.69
CA TYR A 88 4.89 -21.44 9.27
C TYR A 88 5.52 -20.13 8.84
N GLU A 89 4.78 -19.05 8.98
CA GLU A 89 5.28 -17.70 8.76
C GLU A 89 5.18 -16.89 10.05
N TYR A 90 6.16 -16.02 10.27
CA TYR A 90 6.16 -15.11 11.40
C TYR A 90 6.82 -13.79 11.04
N GLN A 91 6.56 -12.76 11.85
CA GLN A 91 7.21 -11.47 11.73
C GLN A 91 8.41 -11.41 12.66
N LEU A 92 9.45 -10.73 12.21
CA LEU A 92 10.64 -10.43 12.99
C LEU A 92 11.18 -9.06 12.56
N THR A 93 12.08 -8.52 13.35
CA THR A 93 12.85 -7.33 12.95
C THR A 93 14.00 -7.78 12.05
N GLY A 94 14.05 -7.25 10.82
CA GLY A 94 15.12 -7.52 9.87
C GLY A 94 16.46 -6.93 10.29
N ARG A 95 17.53 -7.25 9.55
CA ARG A 95 18.91 -6.73 9.82
C ARG A 95 18.99 -5.21 9.77
N ASP A 96 18.16 -4.58 8.98
CA ASP A 96 18.05 -3.13 8.77
C ASP A 96 17.16 -2.43 9.81
N GLY A 97 16.67 -3.18 10.80
CA GLY A 97 15.72 -2.67 11.80
C GLY A 97 14.28 -2.59 11.32
N ASN A 98 13.99 -2.94 10.07
CA ASN A 98 12.66 -2.90 9.50
C ASN A 98 11.87 -4.20 9.76
N PRO A 99 10.53 -4.16 9.82
CA PRO A 99 9.71 -5.36 9.90
C PRO A 99 9.93 -6.27 8.69
N ALA A 100 10.33 -7.50 8.95
CA ALA A 100 10.51 -8.55 7.95
C ALA A 100 9.56 -9.71 8.22
N ARG A 101 9.26 -10.51 7.19
CA ARG A 101 8.45 -11.72 7.31
C ARG A 101 9.25 -12.93 6.86
N ALA A 102 9.44 -13.87 7.78
CA ALA A 102 10.08 -15.14 7.50
C ALA A 102 9.06 -16.24 7.26
N ARG A 103 9.37 -17.12 6.30
CA ARG A 103 8.75 -18.45 6.18
C ARG A 103 9.77 -19.48 6.57
N SER A 104 9.47 -20.23 7.65
CA SER A 104 10.33 -21.28 8.18
C SER A 104 9.69 -22.64 7.97
N THR A 105 10.52 -23.60 7.55
CA THR A 105 10.16 -25.02 7.49
C THR A 105 11.07 -25.78 8.45
N LEU A 106 10.46 -26.52 9.38
CA LEU A 106 11.13 -27.42 10.28
C LEU A 106 10.97 -28.86 9.77
N VAL A 107 12.08 -29.54 9.64
CA VAL A 107 12.13 -30.96 9.21
C VAL A 107 12.76 -31.78 10.33
N PRO A 108 12.02 -32.75 10.91
CA PRO A 108 12.58 -33.59 11.97
C PRO A 108 13.72 -34.44 11.42
N ASP A 109 14.75 -34.60 12.23
CA ASP A 109 15.83 -35.56 12.01
C ASP A 109 15.47 -36.88 12.74
N ILE A 110 15.16 -37.92 11.95
CA ILE A 110 14.63 -39.16 12.47
C ILE A 110 15.66 -40.27 12.21
N ALA A 111 16.14 -40.88 13.27
CA ALA A 111 17.03 -42.04 13.21
C ALA A 111 16.33 -43.29 12.62
N PRO A 112 17.08 -44.30 12.15
CA PRO A 112 16.50 -45.53 11.59
C PRO A 112 15.57 -46.31 12.54
N ASP A 113 15.70 -46.10 13.84
CA ASP A 113 14.85 -46.70 14.89
C ASP A 113 13.56 -45.90 15.16
N GLY A 114 13.33 -44.79 14.43
CA GLY A 114 12.19 -43.93 14.61
C GLY A 114 12.37 -42.83 15.67
N THR A 115 13.52 -42.79 16.34
CA THR A 115 13.80 -41.73 17.35
C THR A 115 14.09 -40.40 16.67
N VAL A 116 13.44 -39.33 17.12
CA VAL A 116 13.76 -37.98 16.66
C VAL A 116 15.02 -37.50 17.36
N LEU A 117 16.07 -37.17 16.63
CA LEU A 117 17.35 -36.68 17.15
C LEU A 117 17.38 -35.16 17.32
N GLY A 118 16.62 -34.45 16.50
CA GLY A 118 16.57 -32.98 16.44
C GLY A 118 15.73 -32.48 15.26
N GLY A 119 16.03 -31.32 14.74
CA GLY A 119 15.35 -30.80 13.57
C GLY A 119 16.20 -29.82 12.78
N TYR A 120 16.03 -29.88 11.47
CA TYR A 120 16.56 -28.87 10.55
C TYR A 120 15.57 -27.73 10.41
N VAL A 121 16.05 -26.51 10.45
CA VAL A 121 15.27 -25.31 10.12
C VAL A 121 15.80 -24.70 8.84
N HIS A 122 14.90 -24.36 7.95
CA HIS A 122 15.15 -23.61 6.74
C HIS A 122 14.21 -22.43 6.70
N SER A 123 14.76 -21.21 6.69
CA SER A 123 14.00 -19.98 6.70
C SER A 123 14.37 -19.11 5.49
N VAL A 124 13.35 -18.49 4.89
CA VAL A 124 13.51 -17.53 3.79
C VAL A 124 12.75 -16.24 4.11
N ASP A 125 13.33 -15.13 3.71
CA ASP A 125 12.62 -13.85 3.74
C ASP A 125 11.59 -13.82 2.61
N VAL A 126 10.34 -13.63 2.98
CA VAL A 126 9.21 -13.54 2.03
C VAL A 126 8.58 -12.13 2.02
N THR A 127 9.25 -11.14 2.60
CA THR A 127 8.74 -9.77 2.74
C THR A 127 8.42 -9.16 1.38
N GLU A 128 9.39 -9.14 0.48
CA GLU A 128 9.23 -8.59 -0.87
C GLU A 128 8.21 -9.41 -1.68
N GLN A 129 8.29 -10.74 -1.61
CA GLN A 129 7.32 -11.61 -2.29
C GLN A 129 5.90 -11.34 -1.83
N ARG A 130 5.66 -11.16 -0.53
CA ARG A 130 4.34 -10.85 0.02
C ARG A 130 3.86 -9.46 -0.35
N ARG A 131 4.75 -8.47 -0.35
CA ARG A 131 4.42 -7.10 -0.80
C ARG A 131 4.00 -7.11 -2.27
N THR A 132 4.77 -7.74 -3.13
CA THR A 132 4.48 -7.85 -4.56
C THR A 132 3.17 -8.60 -4.81
N GLN A 133 2.93 -9.71 -4.10
CA GLN A 133 1.69 -10.48 -4.22
C GLN A 133 0.47 -9.69 -3.76
N ALA A 134 0.58 -8.94 -2.66
CA ALA A 134 -0.49 -8.07 -2.18
C ALA A 134 -0.77 -6.92 -3.17
N ALA A 135 0.27 -6.28 -3.71
CA ALA A 135 0.13 -5.24 -4.71
C ALA A 135 -0.53 -5.76 -6.00
N LEU A 136 -0.14 -6.97 -6.47
CA LEU A 136 -0.75 -7.61 -7.64
C LEU A 136 -2.23 -7.94 -7.39
N ALA A 137 -2.56 -8.52 -6.24
CA ALA A 137 -3.95 -8.82 -5.89
C ALA A 137 -4.82 -7.55 -5.82
N GLN A 138 -4.27 -6.48 -5.26
CA GLN A 138 -4.94 -5.18 -5.23
C GLN A 138 -5.12 -4.60 -6.64
N ALA A 139 -4.11 -4.70 -7.50
CA ALA A 139 -4.19 -4.24 -8.89
C ALA A 139 -5.24 -5.03 -9.69
N GLN A 140 -5.29 -6.36 -9.54
CA GLN A 140 -6.31 -7.21 -10.18
C GLN A 140 -7.72 -6.90 -9.70
N LYS A 141 -7.90 -6.70 -8.37
CA LYS A 141 -9.19 -6.30 -7.80
C LYS A 141 -9.64 -4.96 -8.39
N MET A 142 -8.70 -4.03 -8.56
CA MET A 142 -8.96 -2.72 -9.12
C MET A 142 -9.34 -2.78 -10.61
N GLU A 143 -8.65 -3.62 -11.37
CA GLU A 143 -8.95 -3.85 -12.79
C GLU A 143 -10.35 -4.45 -12.98
N ALA A 144 -10.71 -5.46 -12.18
CA ALA A 144 -12.04 -6.06 -12.23
C ALA A 144 -13.14 -5.04 -11.90
N ILE A 145 -12.94 -4.21 -10.87
CA ILE A 145 -13.86 -3.11 -10.53
C ILE A 145 -13.94 -2.12 -11.70
N GLY A 146 -12.81 -1.78 -12.33
CA GLY A 146 -12.74 -0.89 -13.47
C GLY A 146 -13.56 -1.36 -14.66
N GLN A 147 -13.41 -2.62 -15.06
CA GLN A 147 -14.14 -3.23 -16.17
C GLN A 147 -15.65 -3.28 -15.89
N LEU A 148 -16.05 -3.73 -14.69
CA LEU A 148 -17.46 -3.80 -14.31
C LEU A 148 -18.10 -2.40 -14.25
N THR A 149 -17.40 -1.44 -13.63
CA THR A 149 -17.89 -0.06 -13.48
C THR A 149 -18.00 0.63 -14.84
N GLY A 150 -17.08 0.36 -15.78
CA GLY A 150 -17.10 0.94 -17.13
C GLY A 150 -18.34 0.55 -17.94
N GLY A 151 -18.71 -0.73 -17.91
CA GLY A 151 -19.89 -1.23 -18.60
C GLY A 151 -21.20 -0.72 -17.96
N LEU A 152 -21.31 -0.88 -16.64
CA LEU A 152 -22.48 -0.41 -15.89
C LEU A 152 -22.72 1.10 -16.02
N ALA A 153 -21.64 1.88 -15.95
CA ALA A 153 -21.78 3.34 -16.03
C ALA A 153 -22.24 3.83 -17.40
N HIS A 154 -21.85 3.16 -18.49
CA HIS A 154 -22.38 3.46 -19.82
C HIS A 154 -23.90 3.24 -19.85
N ASP A 155 -24.39 2.13 -19.32
CA ASP A 155 -25.80 1.80 -19.32
C ASP A 155 -26.62 2.73 -18.40
N PHE A 156 -26.09 3.05 -17.22
CA PHE A 156 -26.69 4.04 -16.34
C PHE A 156 -26.74 5.44 -16.93
N ASN A 157 -25.66 5.90 -17.61
CA ASN A 157 -25.65 7.21 -18.28
C ASN A 157 -26.70 7.27 -19.38
N ASN A 158 -26.91 6.19 -20.14
CA ASN A 158 -27.97 6.11 -21.15
C ASN A 158 -29.36 6.25 -20.52
N MET A 159 -29.63 5.52 -19.43
CA MET A 159 -30.89 5.61 -18.69
C MET A 159 -31.11 7.04 -18.14
N LEU A 160 -30.11 7.61 -17.49
CA LEU A 160 -30.21 8.95 -16.92
C LEU A 160 -30.39 10.02 -18.00
N THR A 161 -29.76 9.86 -19.17
CA THR A 161 -29.95 10.79 -20.30
C THR A 161 -31.43 10.81 -20.75
N VAL A 162 -32.06 9.64 -20.84
CA VAL A 162 -33.48 9.55 -21.20
C VAL A 162 -34.36 10.15 -20.10
N VAL A 163 -34.09 9.86 -18.83
CA VAL A 163 -34.85 10.40 -17.68
C VAL A 163 -34.75 11.92 -17.62
N ILE A 164 -33.52 12.44 -17.67
CA ILE A 164 -33.28 13.90 -17.62
C ILE A 164 -33.91 14.59 -18.83
N GLY A 165 -33.78 14.01 -20.03
CA GLY A 165 -34.39 14.58 -21.24
C GLY A 165 -35.91 14.68 -21.15
N ASN A 166 -36.58 13.66 -20.62
CA ASN A 166 -38.04 13.72 -20.42
C ASN A 166 -38.45 14.73 -19.32
N LEU A 167 -37.68 14.82 -18.24
CA LEU A 167 -37.96 15.81 -17.18
C LEU A 167 -37.75 17.25 -17.68
N VAL A 168 -36.71 17.50 -18.51
CA VAL A 168 -36.50 18.80 -19.16
C VAL A 168 -37.67 19.15 -20.06
N ALA A 169 -38.11 18.20 -20.92
CA ALA A 169 -39.25 18.44 -21.80
C ALA A 169 -40.55 18.70 -21.02
N LEU A 170 -40.79 18.02 -19.90
CA LEU A 170 -41.93 18.29 -19.02
C LEU A 170 -41.85 19.69 -18.41
N LYS A 171 -40.69 20.09 -17.93
CA LYS A 171 -40.47 21.43 -17.37
C LYS A 171 -40.67 22.54 -18.41
N GLU A 172 -40.19 22.35 -19.63
CA GLU A 172 -40.34 23.34 -20.72
C GLU A 172 -41.77 23.46 -21.21
N ASN A 173 -42.52 22.36 -21.23
CA ASN A 173 -43.92 22.37 -21.66
C ASN A 173 -44.91 22.83 -20.58
N HIS A 174 -44.53 22.75 -19.31
CA HIS A 174 -45.38 23.10 -18.16
C HIS A 174 -44.60 23.93 -17.12
N PRO A 175 -44.07 25.13 -17.49
CA PRO A 175 -43.18 25.92 -16.62
C PRO A 175 -43.88 26.44 -15.34
N ASP A 176 -45.16 26.78 -15.41
CA ASP A 176 -45.90 27.36 -14.29
C ASP A 176 -46.82 26.32 -13.56
N ASP A 177 -46.69 25.04 -13.87
CA ASP A 177 -47.47 24.00 -13.19
C ASP A 177 -46.83 23.67 -11.80
N PRO A 178 -47.61 23.74 -10.71
CA PRO A 178 -47.14 23.34 -9.38
C PRO A 178 -46.53 21.92 -9.32
N LEU A 179 -46.92 21.00 -10.22
CA LEU A 179 -46.34 19.69 -10.37
C LEU A 179 -44.86 19.77 -10.84
N THR A 180 -44.52 20.76 -11.64
CA THR A 180 -43.19 20.95 -12.12
C THR A 180 -42.24 21.30 -10.95
N GLU A 181 -42.61 22.23 -10.10
CA GLU A 181 -41.81 22.63 -8.93
C GLU A 181 -41.75 21.51 -7.88
N ASN A 182 -42.88 20.85 -7.60
CA ASN A 182 -42.99 19.88 -6.51
C ASN A 182 -42.42 18.49 -6.86
N PHE A 183 -42.40 18.09 -8.13
CA PHE A 183 -42.01 16.72 -8.54
C PHE A 183 -40.93 16.67 -9.62
N VAL A 184 -40.99 17.51 -10.66
CA VAL A 184 -40.06 17.47 -11.78
C VAL A 184 -38.69 17.99 -11.37
N GLU A 185 -38.62 19.13 -10.67
CA GLU A 185 -37.32 19.69 -10.21
C GLU A 185 -36.60 18.79 -9.20
N PRO A 186 -37.26 18.25 -8.16
CA PRO A 186 -36.59 17.28 -7.27
C PRO A 186 -36.13 16.02 -7.99
N ALA A 187 -36.90 15.51 -8.97
CA ALA A 187 -36.51 14.35 -9.77
C ALA A 187 -35.30 14.65 -10.67
N MET A 188 -35.26 15.82 -11.30
CA MET A 188 -34.08 16.31 -12.07
C MET A 188 -32.83 16.41 -11.19
N HIS A 189 -32.97 16.99 -9.99
CA HIS A 189 -31.87 17.06 -9.03
C HIS A 189 -31.35 15.69 -8.62
N ALA A 190 -32.26 14.73 -8.38
CA ALA A 190 -31.90 13.36 -8.06
C ALA A 190 -31.16 12.65 -9.23
N ALA A 191 -31.68 12.79 -10.45
CA ALA A 191 -31.08 12.22 -11.65
C ALA A 191 -29.69 12.79 -11.94
N ASN A 192 -29.51 14.12 -11.80
CA ASN A 192 -28.22 14.78 -11.97
C ASN A 192 -27.20 14.35 -10.90
N ARG A 193 -27.63 14.19 -9.65
CA ARG A 193 -26.76 13.62 -8.58
C ARG A 193 -26.33 12.20 -8.90
N GLY A 194 -27.24 11.36 -9.44
CA GLY A 194 -26.91 10.02 -9.91
C GLY A 194 -25.87 10.02 -11.02
N ALA A 195 -26.01 10.89 -12.01
CA ALA A 195 -25.06 11.04 -13.11
C ALA A 195 -23.66 11.49 -12.60
N GLU A 196 -23.62 12.37 -11.61
CA GLU A 196 -22.37 12.81 -11.01
C GLU A 196 -21.69 11.68 -10.23
N LEU A 197 -22.45 10.89 -9.46
CA LEU A 197 -21.93 9.73 -8.75
C LEU A 197 -21.31 8.71 -9.72
N ILE A 198 -21.98 8.43 -10.83
CA ILE A 198 -21.47 7.52 -11.86
C ILE A 198 -20.20 8.08 -12.51
N ARG A 199 -20.11 9.37 -12.81
CA ARG A 199 -18.89 10.00 -13.32
C ARG A 199 -17.72 9.88 -12.35
N ARG A 200 -17.96 10.04 -11.06
CA ARG A 200 -16.94 9.85 -10.01
C ARG A 200 -16.48 8.39 -9.96
N LEU A 201 -17.39 7.42 -10.04
CA LEU A 201 -17.08 5.99 -10.12
C LEU A 201 -16.24 5.65 -11.36
N LEU A 202 -16.59 6.21 -12.52
CA LEU A 202 -15.83 6.04 -13.76
C LEU A 202 -14.43 6.65 -13.71
N GLY A 203 -14.29 7.82 -13.12
CA GLY A 203 -12.99 8.50 -12.93
C GLY A 203 -12.01 7.65 -12.10
N PHE A 204 -12.56 6.88 -11.15
CA PHE A 204 -11.79 5.94 -10.35
C PHE A 204 -11.45 4.64 -11.11
N ALA A 205 -12.37 4.16 -11.95
CA ALA A 205 -12.28 2.86 -12.62
C ALA A 205 -11.41 2.86 -13.89
N ARG A 206 -11.31 4.00 -14.58
CA ARG A 206 -10.50 4.14 -15.80
C ARG A 206 -9.07 4.53 -15.47
N ARG A 207 -8.14 3.60 -15.53
CA ARG A 207 -6.72 3.88 -15.74
C ARG A 207 -6.53 4.33 -17.18
N GLN A 208 -6.79 5.60 -17.50
CA GLN A 208 -6.26 6.16 -18.73
C GLN A 208 -4.73 6.27 -18.59
N PRO A 209 -3.95 5.81 -19.59
CA PRO A 209 -2.53 6.07 -19.57
C PRO A 209 -2.33 7.59 -19.51
N LEU A 210 -1.52 8.04 -18.54
CA LEU A 210 -1.19 9.45 -18.42
C LEU A 210 -0.40 9.90 -19.66
N GLU A 211 -0.70 11.08 -20.16
CA GLU A 211 0.06 11.77 -21.21
C GLU A 211 0.80 12.99 -20.62
N PRO A 212 1.94 12.79 -19.91
CA PRO A 212 2.66 13.90 -19.30
C PRO A 212 3.18 14.86 -20.36
N LYS A 213 2.90 16.14 -20.19
CA LYS A 213 3.38 17.23 -21.02
C LYS A 213 3.94 18.34 -20.11
N PRO A 214 4.84 19.20 -20.61
CA PRO A 214 5.25 20.38 -19.85
C PRO A 214 4.03 21.28 -19.61
N VAL A 215 3.67 21.50 -18.34
CA VAL A 215 2.54 22.34 -17.93
C VAL A 215 3.04 23.41 -17.00
N GLU A 216 2.65 24.66 -17.23
CA GLU A 216 2.87 25.77 -16.30
C GLU A 216 1.80 25.66 -15.20
N VAL A 217 2.25 25.26 -14.00
CA VAL A 217 1.37 24.86 -12.88
C VAL A 217 0.63 26.08 -12.30
N ASN A 218 1.26 27.27 -12.26
CA ASN A 218 0.61 28.46 -11.72
C ASN A 218 -0.55 28.92 -12.63
N GLU A 219 -0.39 28.86 -13.96
CA GLU A 219 -1.48 29.17 -14.89
C GLU A 219 -2.63 28.17 -14.76
N LEU A 220 -2.32 26.89 -14.63
CA LEU A 220 -3.33 25.84 -14.41
C LEU A 220 -4.11 26.11 -13.11
N ILE A 221 -3.42 26.37 -11.99
CA ILE A 221 -4.05 26.68 -10.69
C ILE A 221 -4.92 27.94 -10.81
N LEU A 222 -4.44 28.96 -11.48
CA LEU A 222 -5.21 30.21 -11.68
C LEU A 222 -6.48 29.97 -12.50
N GLY A 223 -6.39 29.15 -13.56
CA GLY A 223 -7.55 28.73 -14.36
C GLY A 223 -8.56 27.95 -13.51
N MET A 224 -8.08 26.95 -12.76
CA MET A 224 -8.90 26.12 -11.88
C MET A 224 -9.53 26.93 -10.74
N SER A 225 -8.84 27.91 -10.18
CA SER A 225 -9.37 28.76 -9.11
C SER A 225 -10.66 29.50 -9.53
N LYS A 226 -10.76 29.91 -10.78
CA LYS A 226 -11.97 30.54 -11.34
C LYS A 226 -13.13 29.55 -11.41
N LEU A 227 -12.86 28.31 -11.81
CA LEU A 227 -13.85 27.23 -11.87
C LEU A 227 -14.30 26.83 -10.46
N ILE A 228 -13.35 26.65 -9.55
CA ILE A 228 -13.58 26.28 -8.15
C ILE A 228 -14.47 27.35 -7.46
N ARG A 229 -14.16 28.64 -7.63
CA ARG A 229 -14.98 29.74 -7.08
C ARG A 229 -16.44 29.70 -7.54
N ARG A 230 -16.71 29.24 -8.77
CA ARG A 230 -18.08 29.08 -9.28
C ARG A 230 -18.80 27.84 -8.74
N SER A 231 -18.03 26.83 -8.34
CA SER A 231 -18.54 25.54 -7.86
C SER A 231 -18.75 25.51 -6.34
N LEU A 232 -18.21 26.49 -5.61
CA LEU A 232 -18.32 26.59 -4.16
C LEU A 232 -19.35 27.66 -3.75
N PRO A 233 -19.99 27.51 -2.58
CA PRO A 233 -20.83 28.57 -2.01
C PRO A 233 -20.04 29.86 -1.78
N GLY A 234 -20.67 31.02 -1.95
CA GLY A 234 -20.04 32.31 -1.74
C GLY A 234 -19.52 32.57 -0.31
N THR A 235 -19.89 31.72 0.63
CA THR A 235 -19.40 31.74 2.02
C THR A 235 -17.99 31.19 2.17
N ILE A 236 -17.43 30.55 1.13
CA ILE A 236 -16.06 29.99 1.13
C ILE A 236 -15.16 30.91 0.30
N ALA A 237 -14.19 31.52 0.95
CA ALA A 237 -13.17 32.35 0.29
C ALA A 237 -12.10 31.42 -0.35
N VAL A 238 -11.80 31.62 -1.65
CA VAL A 238 -10.76 30.88 -2.35
C VAL A 238 -9.58 31.79 -2.62
N SER A 239 -8.40 31.40 -2.11
CA SER A 239 -7.14 32.11 -2.33
C SER A 239 -6.12 31.21 -3.03
N THR A 240 -5.24 31.81 -3.84
CA THR A 240 -4.12 31.13 -4.49
C THR A 240 -2.84 31.89 -4.22
N ALA A 241 -1.76 31.17 -3.96
CA ALA A 241 -0.43 31.75 -3.80
C ALA A 241 0.62 30.88 -4.50
N SER A 242 1.65 31.52 -5.03
CA SER A 242 2.84 30.83 -5.55
C SER A 242 4.08 31.52 -4.99
N ARG A 243 5.09 30.72 -4.63
CA ARG A 243 6.39 31.23 -4.16
C ARG A 243 7.30 31.61 -5.32
N GLU A 244 7.13 30.95 -6.47
CA GLU A 244 7.91 31.17 -7.67
C GLU A 244 7.02 31.71 -8.81
N PRO A 245 7.55 32.60 -9.66
CA PRO A 245 6.77 33.24 -10.72
C PRO A 245 6.36 32.27 -11.85
N CYS A 246 7.11 31.20 -12.05
CA CYS A 246 6.85 30.20 -13.09
C CYS A 246 7.29 28.83 -12.58
N LEU A 247 6.38 27.87 -12.60
CA LEU A 247 6.61 26.47 -12.19
C LEU A 247 6.14 25.55 -13.31
N VAL A 248 7.10 24.91 -14.01
CA VAL A 248 6.80 23.93 -15.07
C VAL A 248 7.04 22.53 -14.57
N ALA A 249 6.04 21.67 -14.69
CA ALA A 249 6.12 20.25 -14.36
C ALA A 249 5.69 19.36 -15.53
N MET A 250 6.27 18.16 -15.62
CA MET A 250 5.84 17.11 -16.57
C MET A 250 4.65 16.36 -16.01
N VAL A 251 3.43 16.82 -16.34
CA VAL A 251 2.18 16.27 -15.83
C VAL A 251 1.13 16.18 -16.93
N ASP A 252 0.12 15.32 -16.71
CA ASP A 252 -1.12 15.37 -17.48
C ASP A 252 -2.06 16.39 -16.79
N ALA A 253 -2.43 17.45 -17.51
CA ALA A 253 -3.23 18.54 -16.98
C ALA A 253 -4.61 18.08 -16.49
N HIS A 254 -5.30 17.21 -17.27
CA HIS A 254 -6.68 16.82 -16.94
C HIS A 254 -6.82 16.04 -15.63
N PRO A 255 -6.01 15.00 -15.32
CA PRO A 255 -6.02 14.36 -14.02
C PRO A 255 -5.68 15.32 -12.88
N LEU A 256 -4.76 16.26 -13.09
CA LEU A 256 -4.39 17.26 -12.08
C LEU A 256 -5.55 18.23 -11.82
N GLU A 257 -6.22 18.73 -12.86
CA GLU A 257 -7.43 19.57 -12.73
C GLU A 257 -8.54 18.85 -11.94
N ASN A 258 -8.78 17.57 -12.28
CA ASN A 258 -9.75 16.74 -11.56
C ASN A 258 -9.39 16.55 -10.09
N ALA A 259 -8.11 16.34 -9.78
CA ALA A 259 -7.64 16.20 -8.40
C ALA A 259 -7.87 17.49 -7.60
N LEU A 260 -7.53 18.64 -8.16
CA LEU A 260 -7.77 19.95 -7.53
C LEU A 260 -9.25 20.22 -7.29
N LEU A 261 -10.10 19.91 -8.26
CA LEU A 261 -11.55 20.04 -8.09
C LEU A 261 -12.09 19.12 -7.00
N ASN A 262 -11.66 17.87 -6.96
CA ASN A 262 -12.07 16.91 -5.93
C ASN A 262 -11.65 17.36 -4.53
N LEU A 263 -10.42 17.87 -4.37
CA LEU A 263 -9.96 18.41 -3.10
C LEU A 263 -10.78 19.62 -2.67
N ALA A 264 -11.10 20.52 -3.61
CA ALA A 264 -11.93 21.70 -3.34
C ALA A 264 -13.36 21.32 -2.92
N LEU A 265 -13.97 20.31 -3.55
CA LEU A 265 -15.28 19.79 -3.17
C LEU A 265 -15.26 19.11 -1.80
N ASN A 266 -14.19 18.40 -1.47
CA ASN A 266 -14.01 17.81 -0.13
C ASN A 266 -13.87 18.92 0.93
N ALA A 267 -13.08 19.95 0.65
CA ALA A 267 -12.94 21.12 1.52
C ALA A 267 -14.29 21.82 1.75
N ARG A 268 -15.12 22.01 0.71
CA ARG A 268 -16.50 22.53 0.86
C ARG A 268 -17.31 21.72 1.86
N ASP A 269 -17.27 20.41 1.72
CA ASP A 269 -18.06 19.51 2.58
C ASP A 269 -17.54 19.51 4.04
N ALA A 270 -16.25 19.83 4.23
CA ALA A 270 -15.65 20.04 5.55
C ALA A 270 -15.97 21.43 6.15
N MET A 271 -16.49 22.36 5.35
CA MET A 271 -16.79 23.75 5.73
C MET A 271 -18.27 24.11 5.55
N PRO A 272 -19.23 23.45 6.21
CA PRO A 272 -20.66 23.66 6.01
C PRO A 272 -21.13 25.09 6.35
N ASN A 273 -20.41 25.78 7.23
CA ASN A 273 -20.71 27.16 7.65
C ASN A 273 -19.88 28.21 6.92
N GLY A 274 -19.17 27.84 5.84
CA GLY A 274 -18.21 28.69 5.15
C GLY A 274 -16.80 28.55 5.73
N GLY A 275 -15.83 29.22 5.09
CA GLY A 275 -14.43 29.15 5.50
C GLY A 275 -13.48 29.67 4.43
N GLU A 276 -12.23 29.20 4.47
CA GLU A 276 -11.17 29.57 3.55
C GLU A 276 -10.54 28.30 2.93
N LEU A 277 -10.45 28.30 1.60
CA LEU A 277 -9.71 27.31 0.80
C LEU A 277 -8.49 28.00 0.19
N ARG A 278 -7.30 27.49 0.48
CA ARG A 278 -6.03 28.01 -0.01
C ARG A 278 -5.31 26.97 -0.87
N ILE A 279 -4.90 27.39 -2.08
CA ILE A 279 -4.12 26.56 -3.01
C ILE A 279 -2.77 27.23 -3.20
N GLU A 280 -1.70 26.55 -2.84
CA GLU A 280 -0.33 27.06 -2.92
C GLU A 280 0.54 26.17 -3.82
N SER A 281 1.46 26.80 -4.55
CA SER A 281 2.48 26.11 -5.33
C SER A 281 3.88 26.55 -4.92
N SER A 282 4.81 25.61 -4.87
CA SER A 282 6.23 25.86 -4.56
C SER A 282 7.13 24.84 -5.23
N LEU A 283 8.40 25.20 -5.41
CA LEU A 283 9.46 24.27 -5.75
C LEU A 283 9.94 23.57 -4.48
N GLU A 284 10.00 22.25 -4.50
CA GLU A 284 10.47 21.45 -3.38
C GLU A 284 11.59 20.52 -3.85
N GLN A 285 12.75 20.58 -3.17
CA GLN A 285 13.87 19.70 -3.45
C GLN A 285 13.86 18.52 -2.49
N LEU A 286 13.53 17.34 -3.00
CA LEU A 286 13.50 16.11 -2.22
C LEU A 286 14.89 15.52 -2.05
N SER A 287 15.35 15.46 -0.80
CA SER A 287 16.57 14.73 -0.44
C SER A 287 16.38 13.21 -0.64
N PRO A 288 17.46 12.41 -0.74
CA PRO A 288 17.36 10.96 -0.86
C PRO A 288 16.52 10.30 0.23
N ALA A 289 16.59 10.79 1.47
CA ALA A 289 15.80 10.26 2.58
C ALA A 289 14.31 10.59 2.43
N ALA A 290 13.96 11.85 2.14
CA ALA A 290 12.57 12.26 1.94
C ALA A 290 11.94 11.62 0.69
N ALA A 291 12.74 11.42 -0.36
CA ALA A 291 12.29 10.75 -1.59
C ALA A 291 11.99 9.26 -1.37
N ALA A 292 12.78 8.58 -0.51
CA ALA A 292 12.55 7.19 -0.14
C ALA A 292 11.24 7.01 0.63
N ASP A 293 10.90 7.93 1.54
CA ASP A 293 9.64 7.90 2.29
C ASP A 293 8.41 8.07 1.38
N LEU A 294 8.57 8.79 0.27
CA LEU A 294 7.53 9.04 -0.73
C LEU A 294 7.56 8.05 -1.91
N GLU A 295 8.49 7.09 -1.90
CA GLU A 295 8.71 6.11 -2.98
C GLU A 295 8.95 6.76 -4.37
N VAL A 296 9.66 7.91 -4.40
CA VAL A 296 10.01 8.64 -5.61
C VAL A 296 11.54 8.81 -5.74
N LEU A 297 12.01 9.27 -6.90
CA LEU A 297 13.42 9.58 -7.10
C LEU A 297 13.77 10.92 -6.43
N PRO A 298 14.98 11.08 -5.87
CA PRO A 298 15.46 12.39 -5.40
C PRO A 298 15.52 13.40 -6.56
N GLY A 299 15.16 14.66 -6.28
CA GLY A 299 15.19 15.71 -7.31
C GLY A 299 14.29 16.88 -7.00
N ASP A 300 14.07 17.74 -8.00
CA ASP A 300 13.22 18.91 -7.90
C ASP A 300 11.78 18.56 -8.28
N TYR A 301 10.84 18.93 -7.42
CA TYR A 301 9.42 18.67 -7.57
C TYR A 301 8.61 19.96 -7.42
N VAL A 302 7.51 20.07 -8.14
CA VAL A 302 6.52 21.10 -7.88
C VAL A 302 5.52 20.54 -6.86
N GLN A 303 5.49 21.16 -5.68
CA GLN A 303 4.50 20.88 -4.65
C GLN A 303 3.26 21.74 -4.87
N ILE A 304 2.08 21.12 -4.82
CA ILE A 304 0.79 21.83 -4.77
C ILE A 304 0.13 21.47 -3.44
N ALA A 305 -0.06 22.46 -2.58
CA ALA A 305 -0.73 22.31 -1.30
C ALA A 305 -2.14 22.88 -1.37
N VAL A 306 -3.14 22.09 -0.97
CA VAL A 306 -4.53 22.51 -0.84
C VAL A 306 -4.91 22.44 0.63
N SER A 307 -5.23 23.57 1.23
CA SER A 307 -5.53 23.73 2.65
C SER A 307 -6.91 24.31 2.87
N ASP A 308 -7.67 23.77 3.80
CA ASP A 308 -8.94 24.31 4.27
C ASP A 308 -8.91 24.50 5.80
N ASN A 309 -9.82 25.33 6.30
CA ASN A 309 -10.03 25.54 7.73
C ASN A 309 -11.31 24.89 8.25
N GLY A 310 -11.73 23.79 7.63
CA GLY A 310 -12.91 23.02 7.99
C GLY A 310 -12.74 22.18 9.27
N MET A 311 -13.64 21.20 9.44
CA MET A 311 -13.67 20.33 10.64
C MET A 311 -12.47 19.39 10.81
N GLY A 312 -11.65 19.23 9.75
CA GLY A 312 -10.49 18.31 9.77
C GLY A 312 -10.87 16.84 9.80
N MET A 313 -9.85 15.99 10.06
CA MET A 313 -9.96 14.53 10.14
C MET A 313 -9.31 14.04 11.42
N ASP A 314 -9.92 13.05 12.07
CA ASP A 314 -9.29 12.33 13.16
C ASP A 314 -8.21 11.35 12.66
N GLY A 315 -7.38 10.81 13.56
CA GLY A 315 -6.27 9.91 13.20
C GLY A 315 -6.74 8.63 12.50
N SER A 316 -7.93 8.13 12.84
CA SER A 316 -8.50 6.92 12.24
C SER A 316 -8.99 7.17 10.81
N THR A 317 -9.58 8.32 10.56
CA THR A 317 -9.99 8.78 9.23
C THR A 317 -8.76 9.07 8.36
N MET A 318 -7.75 9.73 8.91
CA MET A 318 -6.52 10.08 8.18
C MET A 318 -5.74 8.84 7.72
N ALA A 319 -5.72 7.77 8.50
CA ALA A 319 -5.09 6.50 8.11
C ALA A 319 -5.79 5.81 6.92
N ARG A 320 -7.07 6.12 6.66
CA ARG A 320 -7.91 5.44 5.69
C ARG A 320 -8.40 6.31 4.54
N VAL A 321 -8.09 7.62 4.55
CA VAL A 321 -8.62 8.60 3.57
C VAL A 321 -8.29 8.25 2.11
N PHE A 322 -7.22 7.50 1.87
CA PHE A 322 -6.83 7.02 0.54
C PHE A 322 -7.34 5.61 0.21
N GLU A 323 -8.06 4.94 1.13
CA GLU A 323 -8.69 3.67 0.82
C GLU A 323 -9.84 3.88 -0.18
N PRO A 324 -9.91 3.06 -1.24
CA PRO A 324 -11.01 3.14 -2.19
C PRO A 324 -12.38 2.98 -1.51
N PHE A 325 -13.33 3.84 -1.88
CA PHE A 325 -14.71 3.86 -1.34
C PHE A 325 -14.83 4.22 0.15
N PHE A 326 -13.74 4.62 0.80
CA PHE A 326 -13.84 5.13 2.15
C PHE A 326 -14.54 6.49 2.17
N THR A 327 -15.52 6.63 3.02
CA THR A 327 -16.24 7.90 3.26
C THR A 327 -16.76 7.94 4.68
N THR A 328 -16.69 9.10 5.28
CA THR A 328 -17.34 9.41 6.57
C THR A 328 -18.71 10.07 6.37
N LYS A 329 -19.11 10.34 5.11
CA LYS A 329 -20.38 10.99 4.78
C LYS A 329 -21.50 9.95 4.85
N GLN A 330 -22.58 10.27 5.56
CA GLN A 330 -23.80 9.48 5.51
C GLN A 330 -24.42 9.62 4.12
N PHE A 331 -24.73 8.49 3.49
CA PHE A 331 -25.54 8.47 2.28
C PHE A 331 -26.96 8.86 2.69
N GLY A 332 -27.34 10.10 2.45
CA GLY A 332 -28.69 10.60 2.60
C GLY A 332 -29.27 10.96 1.25
#